data_fa7bd8ae53004df85c0db4f0bed4c1a2
#
_entry.id   fa7bd8ae53004df85c0db4f0bed4c1a2
#
_cell.length_a   1.000
_cell.length_b   1.000
_cell.length_c   1.000
_cell.angle_alpha   90.00
_cell.angle_beta   90.00
_cell.angle_gamma   90.00
#
_symmetry.space_group_name_H-M   'P 1'
#
loop_
_entity.id
_entity.type
_entity.pdbx_description
1 polymer ?
#
loop_
_entity_poly.entity_id
_entity_poly.type
_entity_poly.pdbx_seq_one_letter_code
_entity_poly.pdbx_strand_id
1 'polypeptide(L)'
;MEKDIVFHIGAPRTATTVLQKYVLSELKNYYYLSKVPFGSSGLVAGKSSLRNEYSSDFISSILRDEPLVDDEKIDFFKFVFGLLSIKMATFPNSDELAQMFRRAFLRISKSTGDFKGALISMERFVDTSASLNGDSLHQSKSDQSFPVYQTLRRAYEFGFSPRVLVVLRDPIQYLRSKYCRTFYQRRSSGSRQITPIEYIDKQCKLESQFPGTSALSVAMHSSFVRSLANFSYVKAIGFKDLVGSDNVFQAIGLPGELAIDFSALPVENSLRIPGVDHASLCKDIKSALIRNHYYDKIAAEKMYE
;
A
#
# COMPACT_ATOMS: atom_id res chain seq x y z
N MET A 1 -13.00 -25.12 6.04
CA MET A 1 -12.12 -24.13 6.70
C MET A 1 -12.20 -22.83 5.93
N GLU A 2 -12.42 -21.73 6.62
CA GLU A 2 -12.39 -20.40 6.03
C GLU A 2 -10.98 -20.10 5.52
N LYS A 3 -10.86 -19.64 4.28
CA LYS A 3 -9.56 -19.37 3.65
C LYS A 3 -9.06 -18.00 4.12
N ASP A 4 -7.81 -17.94 4.56
CA ASP A 4 -7.17 -16.69 4.96
C ASP A 4 -7.01 -15.74 3.76
N ILE A 5 -7.39 -14.47 3.93
CA ILE A 5 -7.05 -13.40 3.00
C ILE A 5 -6.08 -12.44 3.70
N VAL A 6 -4.84 -12.45 3.25
CA VAL A 6 -3.79 -11.60 3.80
C VAL A 6 -3.52 -10.44 2.85
N PHE A 7 -3.66 -9.21 3.34
CA PHE A 7 -3.27 -8.00 2.63
C PHE A 7 -1.89 -7.55 3.12
N HIS A 8 -0.88 -7.62 2.26
CA HIS A 8 0.39 -6.96 2.52
C HIS A 8 0.30 -5.50 2.08
N ILE A 9 0.32 -4.63 3.08
CA ILE A 9 0.29 -3.19 2.90
C ILE A 9 1.70 -2.68 3.13
N GLY A 10 2.37 -2.32 2.06
CA GLY A 10 3.63 -1.61 2.17
C GLY A 10 3.36 -0.12 2.19
N ALA A 11 3.70 0.56 3.28
CA ALA A 11 3.94 1.99 3.14
C ALA A 11 5.03 2.17 2.06
N PRO A 12 4.85 3.06 1.06
CA PRO A 12 5.86 3.24 0.04
C PRO A 12 7.24 3.44 0.67
N ARG A 13 8.26 2.73 0.15
CA ARG A 13 9.64 2.79 0.64
C ARG A 13 9.93 2.05 1.96
N THR A 14 9.15 1.05 2.31
CA THR A 14 9.40 0.15 3.43
C THR A 14 9.84 -1.24 2.94
N ALA A 15 10.72 -1.28 1.94
CA ALA A 15 11.21 -2.51 1.29
C ALA A 15 10.13 -3.42 0.70
N THR A 16 8.95 -2.90 0.44
CA THR A 16 7.82 -3.67 -0.12
C THR A 16 8.17 -4.36 -1.43
N THR A 17 8.96 -3.72 -2.30
CA THR A 17 9.42 -4.33 -3.56
C THR A 17 10.31 -5.55 -3.31
N VAL A 18 11.20 -5.48 -2.32
CA VAL A 18 12.07 -6.60 -1.92
C VAL A 18 11.22 -7.73 -1.36
N LEU A 19 10.32 -7.42 -0.42
CA LEU A 19 9.37 -8.41 0.10
C LEU A 19 8.55 -9.06 -1.01
N GLN A 20 8.02 -8.27 -1.93
CA GLN A 20 7.20 -8.78 -3.04
C GLN A 20 7.96 -9.72 -3.97
N LYS A 21 9.20 -9.38 -4.31
CA LYS A 21 9.99 -10.12 -5.29
C LYS A 21 10.67 -11.36 -4.73
N TYR A 22 11.19 -11.27 -3.51
CA TYR A 22 12.13 -12.27 -2.98
C TYR A 22 11.62 -13.02 -1.75
N VAL A 23 10.52 -12.59 -1.17
CA VAL A 23 9.99 -13.21 0.05
C VAL A 23 8.57 -13.71 -0.15
N LEU A 24 7.64 -12.81 -0.45
CA LEU A 24 6.22 -13.18 -0.52
C LEU A 24 5.90 -14.07 -1.71
N SER A 25 6.70 -14.00 -2.79
CA SER A 25 6.62 -14.90 -3.95
C SER A 25 7.02 -16.35 -3.61
N GLU A 26 7.83 -16.54 -2.57
CA GLU A 26 8.31 -17.87 -2.12
C GLU A 26 7.34 -18.59 -1.17
N LEU A 27 6.24 -17.94 -0.79
CA LEU A 27 5.21 -18.52 0.08
C LEU A 27 4.35 -19.53 -0.67
N LYS A 28 4.81 -20.77 -0.79
CA LYS A 28 4.13 -21.87 -1.51
C LYS A 28 2.76 -22.25 -0.96
N ASN A 29 2.46 -21.86 0.29
CA ASN A 29 1.20 -22.16 0.96
C ASN A 29 0.11 -21.10 0.75
N TYR A 30 0.41 -20.01 0.01
CA TYR A 30 -0.52 -18.94 -0.28
C TYR A 30 -0.64 -18.67 -1.78
N TYR A 31 -1.87 -18.47 -2.24
CA TYR A 31 -2.11 -17.96 -3.58
C TYR A 31 -1.71 -16.49 -3.65
N TYR A 32 -0.58 -16.22 -4.28
CA TYR A 32 0.03 -14.88 -4.28
C TYR A 32 -0.47 -14.02 -5.44
N LEU A 33 -1.00 -12.84 -5.11
CA LEU A 33 -1.43 -11.81 -6.05
C LEU A 33 -0.64 -10.51 -5.83
N SER A 34 0.06 -10.07 -6.85
CA SER A 34 0.85 -8.83 -6.84
C SER A 34 0.93 -8.23 -8.24
N LYS A 35 1.26 -6.94 -8.32
CA LYS A 35 1.59 -6.27 -9.58
C LYS A 35 2.96 -6.69 -10.15
N VAL A 36 3.78 -7.34 -9.35
CA VAL A 36 5.13 -7.80 -9.74
C VAL A 36 4.97 -9.22 -10.26
N PRO A 37 5.31 -9.49 -11.54
CA PRO A 37 5.24 -10.84 -12.08
C PRO A 37 6.20 -11.76 -11.35
N PHE A 38 5.80 -13.02 -11.19
CA PHE A 38 6.64 -14.08 -10.66
C PHE A 38 7.83 -14.32 -11.60
N GLY A 39 9.02 -14.46 -11.01
CA GLY A 39 10.21 -14.83 -11.74
C GLY A 39 10.94 -13.65 -12.38
N SER A 40 12.22 -13.76 -12.37
CA SER A 40 13.33 -12.88 -12.71
C SER A 40 13.36 -12.19 -14.07
N SER A 41 12.34 -12.16 -14.85
CA SER A 41 12.29 -11.44 -16.12
C SER A 41 11.58 -10.12 -15.97
N GLY A 42 12.37 -9.06 -15.97
CA GLY A 42 11.99 -7.67 -15.74
C GLY A 42 11.03 -7.06 -16.77
N LEU A 43 9.82 -7.52 -16.83
CA LEU A 43 8.73 -6.80 -17.45
C LEU A 43 8.20 -5.76 -16.44
N VAL A 44 8.83 -4.60 -16.47
CA VAL A 44 8.22 -3.38 -15.94
C VAL A 44 6.91 -3.21 -16.71
N ALA A 45 5.80 -3.54 -16.05
CA ALA A 45 4.48 -3.22 -16.58
C ALA A 45 4.47 -1.74 -16.92
N GLY A 46 4.40 -1.42 -18.19
CA GLY A 46 4.34 -0.07 -18.70
C GLY A 46 3.26 0.70 -17.93
N LYS A 47 3.42 2.00 -17.84
CA LYS A 47 2.44 2.95 -17.35
C LYS A 47 1.17 2.86 -18.20
N SER A 48 0.40 1.79 -18.07
CA SER A 48 -0.96 1.80 -18.58
C SER A 48 -1.75 2.74 -17.68
N SER A 49 -2.07 3.89 -18.21
CA SER A 49 -3.03 4.80 -17.60
C SER A 49 -4.29 3.98 -17.32
N LEU A 50 -4.67 3.88 -16.05
CA LEU A 50 -5.96 3.31 -15.59
C LEU A 50 -7.17 4.17 -16.06
N ARG A 51 -7.05 4.80 -17.21
CA ARG A 51 -8.09 5.61 -17.85
C ARG A 51 -8.93 4.83 -18.84
N ASN A 52 -8.65 3.55 -19.05
CA ASN A 52 -9.51 2.75 -19.89
C ASN A 52 -10.79 2.46 -19.12
N GLU A 53 -11.88 3.02 -19.58
CA GLU A 53 -13.23 2.56 -19.30
C GLU A 53 -13.25 1.07 -19.64
N TYR A 54 -13.24 0.21 -18.61
CA TYR A 54 -13.33 -1.21 -18.85
C TYR A 54 -14.66 -1.52 -19.51
N SER A 55 -14.64 -2.14 -20.68
CA SER A 55 -15.86 -2.59 -21.34
C SER A 55 -16.60 -3.60 -20.47
N SER A 56 -17.92 -3.70 -20.61
CA SER A 56 -18.74 -4.69 -19.91
C SER A 56 -18.24 -6.12 -20.15
N ASP A 57 -17.74 -6.39 -21.36
CA ASP A 57 -17.19 -7.70 -21.73
C ASP A 57 -15.90 -8.00 -20.99
N PHE A 58 -15.01 -7.01 -20.85
CA PHE A 58 -13.80 -7.14 -20.07
C PHE A 58 -14.11 -7.40 -18.59
N ILE A 59 -15.03 -6.62 -17.99
CA ILE A 59 -15.47 -6.83 -16.60
C ILE A 59 -16.05 -8.23 -16.43
N SER A 60 -16.89 -8.67 -17.34
CA SER A 60 -17.52 -10.00 -17.31
C SER A 60 -16.48 -11.12 -17.45
N SER A 61 -15.47 -10.95 -18.32
CA SER A 61 -14.39 -11.92 -18.47
C SER A 61 -13.49 -12.01 -17.24
N ILE A 62 -13.21 -10.87 -16.61
CA ILE A 62 -12.37 -10.79 -15.39
C ILE A 62 -13.11 -11.31 -14.15
N LEU A 63 -14.44 -11.14 -14.08
CA LEU A 63 -15.26 -11.52 -12.91
C LEU A 63 -16.07 -12.78 -13.15
N ARG A 64 -15.64 -13.68 -14.05
CA ARG A 64 -16.29 -14.97 -14.24
C ARG A 64 -16.15 -15.84 -12.98
N ASP A 65 -17.06 -16.79 -12.85
CA ASP A 65 -17.17 -17.65 -11.66
C ASP A 65 -16.23 -18.88 -11.73
N GLU A 66 -15.00 -18.68 -12.17
CA GLU A 66 -13.96 -19.68 -12.35
C GLU A 66 -12.68 -19.30 -11.62
N PRO A 67 -11.83 -20.27 -11.22
CA PRO A 67 -10.50 -19.95 -10.69
C PRO A 67 -9.66 -19.12 -11.67
N LEU A 68 -8.76 -18.29 -11.15
CA LEU A 68 -7.81 -17.53 -11.97
C LEU A 68 -6.74 -18.47 -12.54
N VAL A 69 -6.48 -18.35 -13.82
CA VAL A 69 -5.30 -18.94 -14.46
C VAL A 69 -4.13 -17.96 -14.45
N ASP A 70 -2.91 -18.47 -14.59
CA ASP A 70 -1.69 -17.66 -14.41
C ASP A 70 -1.64 -16.45 -15.35
N ASP A 71 -2.04 -16.59 -16.59
CA ASP A 71 -2.05 -15.51 -17.60
C ASP A 71 -3.02 -14.38 -17.26
N GLU A 72 -4.06 -14.66 -16.49
CA GLU A 72 -5.06 -13.66 -16.07
C GLU A 72 -4.66 -12.90 -14.81
N LYS A 73 -3.72 -13.43 -14.01
CA LYS A 73 -3.38 -12.88 -12.68
C LYS A 73 -3.03 -11.41 -12.72
N ILE A 74 -2.27 -10.97 -13.71
CA ILE A 74 -1.81 -9.59 -13.83
C ILE A 74 -2.98 -8.66 -14.15
N ASP A 75 -3.83 -9.03 -15.07
CA ASP A 75 -4.97 -8.18 -15.48
C ASP A 75 -6.07 -8.17 -14.43
N PHE A 76 -6.32 -9.32 -13.81
CA PHE A 76 -7.20 -9.41 -12.65
C PHE A 76 -6.68 -8.53 -11.50
N PHE A 77 -5.39 -8.61 -11.17
CA PHE A 77 -4.78 -7.76 -10.14
C PHE A 77 -4.91 -6.27 -10.48
N LYS A 78 -4.65 -5.87 -11.72
CA LYS A 78 -4.83 -4.48 -12.18
C LYS A 78 -6.29 -4.02 -12.05
N PHE A 79 -7.23 -4.89 -12.41
CA PHE A 79 -8.66 -4.62 -12.30
C PHE A 79 -9.08 -4.45 -10.85
N VAL A 80 -8.75 -5.40 -9.97
CA VAL A 80 -9.03 -5.31 -8.53
C VAL A 80 -8.38 -4.07 -7.93
N PHE A 81 -7.12 -3.78 -8.29
CA PHE A 81 -6.46 -2.55 -7.89
C PHE A 81 -7.19 -1.30 -8.41
N GLY A 82 -7.66 -1.34 -9.63
CA GLY A 82 -8.53 -0.31 -10.19
C GLY A 82 -9.76 -0.11 -9.34
N LEU A 83 -10.52 -1.16 -9.05
CA LEU A 83 -11.70 -1.11 -8.18
C LEU A 83 -11.40 -0.51 -6.81
N LEU A 84 -10.24 -0.85 -6.20
CA LEU A 84 -9.82 -0.40 -4.89
C LEU A 84 -9.28 1.03 -4.86
N SER A 85 -8.70 1.48 -5.97
CA SER A 85 -8.07 2.80 -6.11
C SER A 85 -8.91 3.78 -6.91
N ILE A 86 -9.95 3.32 -7.60
CA ILE A 86 -10.84 4.20 -8.33
C ILE A 86 -11.62 5.04 -7.34
N LYS A 87 -11.61 6.28 -7.64
CA LYS A 87 -12.58 7.26 -7.26
C LYS A 87 -13.98 6.63 -7.34
N MET A 88 -14.50 6.20 -6.20
CA MET A 88 -15.88 5.71 -6.07
C MET A 88 -16.90 6.67 -6.74
N ALA A 89 -16.53 7.93 -6.92
CA ALA A 89 -17.31 8.97 -7.58
C ALA A 89 -17.60 8.73 -9.08
N THR A 90 -16.91 7.82 -9.75
CA THR A 90 -17.15 7.55 -11.17
C THR A 90 -18.09 6.38 -11.43
N PHE A 91 -18.46 5.61 -10.42
CA PHE A 91 -19.47 4.55 -10.54
C PHE A 91 -20.82 5.08 -10.06
N PRO A 92 -21.81 5.19 -10.92
CA PRO A 92 -23.11 5.79 -10.59
C PRO A 92 -23.96 4.94 -9.64
N ASN A 93 -23.59 3.68 -9.37
CA ASN A 93 -24.35 2.78 -8.51
C ASN A 93 -23.44 2.08 -7.50
N SER A 94 -23.63 2.38 -6.22
CA SER A 94 -22.90 1.75 -5.11
C SER A 94 -23.10 0.24 -5.03
N ASP A 95 -24.25 -0.26 -5.47
CA ASP A 95 -24.60 -1.69 -5.43
C ASP A 95 -23.84 -2.48 -6.50
N GLU A 96 -23.68 -1.92 -7.69
CA GLU A 96 -22.90 -2.53 -8.76
C GLU A 96 -21.43 -2.69 -8.35
N LEU A 97 -20.84 -1.64 -7.77
CA LEU A 97 -19.48 -1.69 -7.26
C LEU A 97 -19.35 -2.74 -6.15
N ALA A 98 -20.29 -2.82 -5.23
CA ALA A 98 -20.31 -3.83 -4.18
C ALA A 98 -20.36 -5.26 -4.76
N GLN A 99 -21.15 -5.48 -5.81
CA GLN A 99 -21.23 -6.76 -6.50
C GLN A 99 -19.91 -7.11 -7.21
N MET A 100 -19.26 -6.16 -7.86
CA MET A 100 -17.93 -6.37 -8.47
C MET A 100 -16.89 -6.80 -7.43
N PHE A 101 -16.83 -6.12 -6.27
CA PHE A 101 -15.97 -6.51 -5.17
C PHE A 101 -16.26 -7.93 -4.69
N ARG A 102 -17.53 -8.24 -4.45
CA ARG A 102 -17.94 -9.58 -4.02
C ARG A 102 -17.50 -10.66 -5.00
N ARG A 103 -17.71 -10.45 -6.30
CA ARG A 103 -17.27 -11.39 -7.35
C ARG A 103 -15.76 -11.53 -7.37
N ALA A 104 -15.00 -10.42 -7.25
CA ALA A 104 -13.55 -10.45 -7.20
C ALA A 104 -13.03 -11.26 -6.01
N PHE A 105 -13.58 -11.05 -4.81
CA PHE A 105 -13.21 -11.83 -3.62
C PHE A 105 -13.59 -13.30 -3.73
N LEU A 106 -14.77 -13.60 -4.26
CA LEU A 106 -15.18 -15.00 -4.51
C LEU A 106 -14.25 -15.69 -5.50
N ARG A 107 -13.83 -15.00 -6.57
CA ARG A 107 -12.88 -15.54 -7.54
C ARG A 107 -11.52 -15.80 -6.91
N ILE A 108 -11.02 -14.87 -6.07
CA ILE A 108 -9.79 -15.09 -5.28
C ILE A 108 -9.94 -16.33 -4.39
N SER A 109 -11.04 -16.45 -3.66
CA SER A 109 -11.30 -17.59 -2.79
C SER A 109 -11.31 -18.91 -3.56
N LYS A 110 -11.95 -18.97 -4.74
CA LYS A 110 -11.95 -20.16 -5.60
C LYS A 110 -10.55 -20.48 -6.15
N SER A 111 -9.75 -19.46 -6.45
CA SER A 111 -8.39 -19.61 -6.98
C SER A 111 -7.40 -20.12 -5.93
N THR A 112 -7.75 -20.05 -4.65
CA THR A 112 -6.88 -20.58 -3.59
C THR A 112 -6.76 -22.10 -3.61
N GLY A 113 -7.68 -22.85 -4.22
CA GLY A 113 -7.57 -24.30 -4.34
C GLY A 113 -7.07 -24.99 -3.07
N ASP A 114 -5.93 -25.67 -3.14
CA ASP A 114 -5.28 -26.34 -2.01
C ASP A 114 -4.45 -25.41 -1.11
N PHE A 115 -4.27 -24.15 -1.51
CA PHE A 115 -3.56 -23.16 -0.67
C PHE A 115 -4.32 -22.88 0.63
N LYS A 116 -3.60 -22.49 1.68
CA LYS A 116 -4.18 -22.07 2.96
C LYS A 116 -5.01 -20.79 2.83
N GLY A 117 -4.66 -19.94 1.86
CA GLY A 117 -5.34 -18.69 1.63
C GLY A 117 -4.76 -17.91 0.46
N ALA A 118 -5.17 -16.65 0.31
CA ALA A 118 -4.63 -15.72 -0.66
C ALA A 118 -3.80 -14.65 0.04
N LEU A 119 -2.69 -14.25 -0.59
CA LEU A 119 -1.87 -13.11 -0.19
C LEU A 119 -1.91 -12.06 -1.28
N ILE A 120 -2.48 -10.90 -0.98
CA ILE A 120 -2.61 -9.77 -1.90
C ILE A 120 -1.64 -8.68 -1.47
N SER A 121 -0.65 -8.40 -2.31
CA SER A 121 0.41 -7.43 -1.97
C SER A 121 0.32 -6.17 -2.81
N MET A 122 0.09 -5.05 -2.15
CA MET A 122 -0.11 -3.74 -2.78
C MET A 122 0.55 -2.59 -2.02
N GLU A 123 1.56 -1.96 -2.64
CA GLU A 123 2.22 -0.78 -2.06
C GLU A 123 1.31 0.46 -1.99
N ARG A 124 0.32 0.55 -2.89
CA ARG A 124 -0.49 1.76 -3.03
C ARG A 124 -1.75 1.77 -2.19
N PHE A 125 -1.95 0.79 -1.33
CA PHE A 125 -3.10 0.78 -0.43
C PHE A 125 -3.18 2.00 0.50
N VAL A 126 -2.05 2.65 0.76
CA VAL A 126 -1.93 3.85 1.58
C VAL A 126 -1.52 5.09 0.78
N ASP A 127 -1.66 5.05 -0.54
CA ASP A 127 -1.42 6.21 -1.41
C ASP A 127 -2.76 6.79 -1.85
N THR A 128 -3.07 7.98 -1.39
CA THR A 128 -4.13 8.81 -1.97
C THR A 128 -3.52 9.79 -2.98
N SER A 129 -4.29 10.26 -3.95
CA SER A 129 -3.86 11.36 -4.83
C SER A 129 -3.52 12.62 -4.03
N ALA A 130 -4.24 12.88 -2.95
CA ALA A 130 -4.00 13.97 -2.03
C ALA A 130 -2.67 13.81 -1.27
N SER A 131 -2.33 12.59 -0.82
CA SER A 131 -1.06 12.31 -0.13
C SER A 131 0.16 12.45 -1.05
N LEU A 132 -0.03 12.33 -2.37
CA LEU A 132 1.05 12.44 -3.34
C LEU A 132 1.29 13.88 -3.82
N ASN A 133 0.24 14.60 -4.15
CA ASN A 133 0.37 15.89 -4.83
C ASN A 133 0.01 17.10 -3.97
N GLY A 134 -0.76 16.92 -2.90
CA GLY A 134 -1.22 18.02 -2.03
C GLY A 134 -2.15 19.02 -2.70
N ASP A 135 -2.46 18.86 -3.99
CA ASP A 135 -3.18 19.85 -4.79
C ASP A 135 -4.68 19.57 -4.92
N SER A 136 -5.18 18.42 -4.42
CA SER A 136 -6.58 18.02 -4.62
C SER A 136 -7.48 18.33 -3.42
N LEU A 137 -7.47 19.56 -2.96
CA LEU A 137 -8.39 20.06 -1.91
C LEU A 137 -9.88 20.10 -2.34
N HIS A 138 -10.16 19.81 -3.62
CA HIS A 138 -11.50 19.88 -4.20
C HIS A 138 -12.24 18.54 -4.30
N GLN A 139 -11.64 17.43 -3.81
CA GLN A 139 -12.33 16.14 -3.81
C GLN A 139 -13.27 16.03 -2.61
N SER A 140 -14.40 15.33 -2.81
CA SER A 140 -15.37 15.11 -1.72
C SER A 140 -14.71 14.33 -0.55
N LYS A 141 -15.19 14.56 0.67
CA LYS A 141 -14.65 13.91 1.89
C LYS A 141 -14.62 12.38 1.79
N SER A 142 -15.59 11.78 1.08
CA SER A 142 -15.69 10.33 0.88
C SER A 142 -14.57 9.75 0.01
N ASP A 143 -13.97 10.56 -0.87
CA ASP A 143 -13.00 10.08 -1.85
C ASP A 143 -11.54 10.16 -1.36
N GLN A 144 -11.34 10.61 -0.12
CA GLN A 144 -10.00 10.88 0.41
C GLN A 144 -9.46 9.80 1.34
N SER A 145 -10.28 8.83 1.75
CA SER A 145 -9.81 7.73 2.58
C SER A 145 -8.78 6.85 1.85
N PHE A 146 -7.84 6.26 2.61
CA PHE A 146 -6.94 5.29 2.00
C PHE A 146 -7.71 4.12 1.41
N PRO A 147 -7.36 3.66 0.20
CA PRO A 147 -8.01 2.52 -0.44
C PRO A 147 -8.07 1.27 0.44
N VAL A 148 -7.08 1.06 1.29
CA VAL A 148 -7.03 -0.06 2.22
C VAL A 148 -8.24 -0.13 3.15
N TYR A 149 -8.68 1.01 3.70
CA TYR A 149 -9.81 1.00 4.64
C TYR A 149 -11.10 0.53 3.97
N GLN A 150 -11.33 0.98 2.75
CA GLN A 150 -12.49 0.55 1.98
C GLN A 150 -12.40 -0.93 1.61
N THR A 151 -11.21 -1.39 1.21
CA THR A 151 -10.97 -2.81 0.91
C THR A 151 -11.26 -3.70 2.10
N LEU A 152 -10.69 -3.38 3.27
CA LEU A 152 -10.88 -4.17 4.48
C LEU A 152 -12.33 -4.16 4.94
N ARG A 153 -12.96 -2.99 4.91
CA ARG A 153 -14.38 -2.84 5.23
C ARG A 153 -15.25 -3.71 4.31
N ARG A 154 -15.03 -3.67 2.99
CA ARG A 154 -15.78 -4.49 2.04
C ARG A 154 -15.51 -5.98 2.22
N ALA A 155 -14.27 -6.39 2.43
CA ALA A 155 -13.96 -7.78 2.74
C ALA A 155 -14.74 -8.25 3.98
N TYR A 156 -14.75 -7.45 5.05
CA TYR A 156 -15.50 -7.74 6.27
C TYR A 156 -17.02 -7.80 6.02
N GLU A 157 -17.59 -6.83 5.30
CA GLU A 157 -19.02 -6.81 4.93
C GLU A 157 -19.44 -8.05 4.12
N PHE A 158 -18.51 -8.66 3.36
CA PHE A 158 -18.76 -9.89 2.61
C PHE A 158 -18.50 -11.18 3.40
N GLY A 159 -18.22 -11.07 4.69
CA GLY A 159 -18.01 -12.21 5.58
C GLY A 159 -16.60 -12.80 5.52
N PHE A 160 -15.63 -12.10 4.94
CA PHE A 160 -14.23 -12.49 5.01
C PHE A 160 -13.58 -11.93 6.29
N SER A 161 -12.64 -12.69 6.84
CA SER A 161 -11.82 -12.26 7.99
C SER A 161 -10.42 -11.84 7.50
N PRO A 162 -10.25 -10.61 6.97
CA PRO A 162 -8.99 -10.21 6.40
C PRO A 162 -7.91 -10.06 7.47
N ARG A 163 -6.69 -10.45 7.11
CA ARG A 163 -5.48 -10.19 7.89
C ARG A 163 -4.64 -9.14 7.17
N VAL A 164 -4.00 -8.27 7.91
CA VAL A 164 -3.13 -7.22 7.37
C VAL A 164 -1.71 -7.43 7.86
N LEU A 165 -0.79 -7.50 6.92
CA LEU A 165 0.64 -7.37 7.18
C LEU A 165 1.08 -5.97 6.77
N VAL A 166 1.59 -5.20 7.71
CA VAL A 166 2.11 -3.86 7.45
C VAL A 166 3.55 -3.71 7.94
N VAL A 167 4.43 -3.19 7.06
CA VAL A 167 5.79 -2.83 7.44
C VAL A 167 5.85 -1.33 7.70
N LEU A 168 6.24 -0.96 8.91
CA LEU A 168 6.37 0.41 9.36
C LEU A 168 7.85 0.84 9.37
N ARG A 169 8.10 2.09 9.08
CA ARG A 169 9.42 2.69 9.07
C ARG A 169 9.45 3.86 10.02
N ASP A 170 10.64 4.20 10.53
CA ASP A 170 10.82 5.45 11.27
C ASP A 170 10.06 6.61 10.58
N PRO A 171 9.21 7.34 11.30
CA PRO A 171 8.31 8.34 10.71
C PRO A 171 9.02 9.42 9.88
N ILE A 172 10.18 9.91 10.36
CA ILE A 172 10.94 10.94 9.65
C ILE A 172 11.54 10.37 8.35
N GLN A 173 12.07 9.15 8.41
CA GLN A 173 12.60 8.45 7.24
C GLN A 173 11.50 8.13 6.23
N TYR A 174 10.31 7.78 6.69
CA TYR A 174 9.15 7.57 5.84
C TYR A 174 8.73 8.86 5.14
N LEU A 175 8.54 9.96 5.87
CA LEU A 175 8.15 11.27 5.31
C LEU A 175 9.20 11.81 4.33
N ARG A 176 10.50 11.66 4.64
CA ARG A 176 11.58 11.95 3.71
C ARG A 176 11.43 11.18 2.40
N SER A 177 11.18 9.90 2.50
CA SER A 177 11.04 9.03 1.34
C SER A 177 9.83 9.39 0.46
N LYS A 178 8.73 9.79 1.10
CA LYS A 178 7.53 10.30 0.43
C LYS A 178 7.83 11.65 -0.27
N TYR A 179 8.54 12.55 0.39
CA TYR A 179 8.98 13.79 -0.21
C TYR A 179 9.85 13.56 -1.46
N CYS A 180 10.88 12.70 -1.37
CA CYS A 180 11.73 12.37 -2.51
C CYS A 180 10.90 11.86 -3.69
N ARG A 181 9.91 11.00 -3.46
CA ARG A 181 9.00 10.52 -4.51
C ARG A 181 8.19 11.66 -5.12
N THR A 182 7.63 12.54 -4.29
CA THR A 182 6.88 13.71 -4.75
C THR A 182 7.75 14.63 -5.59
N PHE A 183 9.00 14.87 -5.17
CA PHE A 183 9.97 15.65 -5.92
C PHE A 183 10.15 15.11 -7.35
N TYR A 184 10.41 13.81 -7.50
CA TYR A 184 10.58 13.21 -8.84
C TYR A 184 9.29 13.23 -9.67
N GLN A 185 8.14 13.00 -9.06
CA GLN A 185 6.85 13.07 -9.76
C GLN A 185 6.58 14.48 -10.29
N ARG A 186 6.82 15.51 -9.48
CA ARG A 186 6.66 16.91 -9.89
C ARG A 186 7.66 17.30 -10.98
N ARG A 187 8.90 16.81 -10.86
CA ARG A 187 9.91 17.02 -11.90
C ARG A 187 9.50 16.38 -13.23
N SER A 188 9.01 15.15 -13.22
CA SER A 188 8.59 14.45 -14.45
C SER A 188 7.33 15.03 -15.09
N SER A 189 6.47 15.69 -14.31
CA SER A 189 5.27 16.36 -14.81
C SER A 189 5.49 17.83 -15.20
N GLY A 190 6.71 18.35 -15.07
CA GLY A 190 7.00 19.78 -15.28
C GLY A 190 6.38 20.70 -14.23
N SER A 191 5.87 20.16 -13.12
CA SER A 191 5.25 20.97 -12.06
C SER A 191 6.30 21.68 -11.21
N ARG A 192 5.92 22.85 -10.63
CA ARG A 192 6.77 23.58 -9.70
C ARG A 192 7.29 22.66 -8.59
N GLN A 193 8.60 22.67 -8.37
CA GLN A 193 9.20 21.98 -7.23
C GLN A 193 8.78 22.66 -5.92
N ILE A 194 8.60 21.85 -4.89
CA ILE A 194 8.30 22.29 -3.53
C ILE A 194 9.45 21.90 -2.60
N THR A 195 9.70 22.70 -1.59
CA THR A 195 10.67 22.39 -0.55
C THR A 195 10.17 21.30 0.39
N PRO A 196 11.05 20.64 1.18
CA PRO A 196 10.63 19.69 2.21
C PRO A 196 9.66 20.33 3.22
N ILE A 197 9.88 21.59 3.55
CA ILE A 197 9.07 22.36 4.48
C ILE A 197 7.66 22.57 3.90
N GLU A 198 7.56 23.07 2.66
CA GLU A 198 6.26 23.25 1.97
C GLU A 198 5.51 21.91 1.82
N TYR A 199 6.22 20.79 1.60
CA TYR A 199 5.61 19.47 1.54
C TYR A 199 4.97 19.10 2.88
N ILE A 200 5.70 19.25 3.99
CA ILE A 200 5.18 18.93 5.32
C ILE A 200 4.02 19.86 5.70
N ASP A 201 4.12 21.15 5.43
CA ASP A 201 3.01 22.10 5.68
C ASP A 201 1.72 21.67 4.96
N LYS A 202 1.84 21.24 3.70
CA LYS A 202 0.69 20.70 2.95
C LYS A 202 0.14 19.42 3.58
N GLN A 203 1.01 18.50 4.05
CA GLN A 203 0.57 17.28 4.73
C GLN A 203 -0.11 17.58 6.08
N CYS A 204 0.40 18.53 6.85
CA CYS A 204 -0.21 18.97 8.10
C CYS A 204 -1.60 19.60 7.87
N LYS A 205 -1.71 20.45 6.87
CA LYS A 205 -3.01 21.04 6.46
C LYS A 205 -4.00 19.96 6.02
N LEU A 206 -3.52 19.00 5.22
CA LEU A 206 -4.35 17.89 4.75
C LEU A 206 -4.84 17.04 5.93
N GLU A 207 -3.94 16.70 6.88
CA GLU A 207 -4.30 15.92 8.06
C GLU A 207 -5.29 16.64 8.97
N SER A 208 -5.14 17.96 9.15
CA SER A 208 -6.08 18.75 9.96
C SER A 208 -7.48 18.85 9.34
N GLN A 209 -7.56 18.90 8.02
CA GLN A 209 -8.84 18.98 7.28
C GLN A 209 -9.50 17.61 7.07
N PHE A 210 -8.69 16.59 6.83
CA PHE A 210 -9.12 15.24 6.47
C PHE A 210 -8.25 14.19 7.20
N PRO A 211 -8.50 13.99 8.51
CA PRO A 211 -7.72 13.02 9.29
C PRO A 211 -7.73 11.63 8.67
N GLY A 212 -6.59 10.95 8.69
CA GLY A 212 -6.48 9.60 8.14
C GLY A 212 -6.17 9.52 6.64
N THR A 213 -5.86 10.65 5.96
CA THR A 213 -5.67 10.67 4.50
C THR A 213 -4.30 11.17 4.04
N SER A 214 -3.51 11.72 4.93
CA SER A 214 -2.19 12.29 4.64
C SER A 214 -1.05 11.29 4.85
N ALA A 215 0.16 11.66 4.41
CA ALA A 215 1.35 10.90 4.78
C ALA A 215 1.63 10.92 6.29
N LEU A 216 1.16 11.94 7.01
CA LEU A 216 1.28 12.00 8.48
C LEU A 216 0.46 10.92 9.16
N SER A 217 -0.71 10.57 8.61
CA SER A 217 -1.56 9.49 9.15
C SER A 217 -0.79 8.16 9.25
N VAL A 218 0.00 7.82 8.22
CA VAL A 218 0.84 6.61 8.25
C VAL A 218 2.03 6.77 9.18
N ALA A 219 2.57 7.99 9.31
CA ALA A 219 3.66 8.29 10.24
C ALA A 219 3.23 8.20 11.72
N MET A 220 1.93 8.37 12.00
CA MET A 220 1.32 8.15 13.31
C MET A 220 0.96 6.65 13.44
N HIS A 221 1.94 5.82 13.77
CA HIS A 221 1.85 4.37 13.68
C HIS A 221 0.70 3.76 14.48
N SER A 222 0.54 4.16 15.74
CA SER A 222 -0.50 3.58 16.62
C SER A 222 -1.91 3.87 16.12
N SER A 223 -2.18 5.11 15.70
CA SER A 223 -3.45 5.50 15.12
C SER A 223 -3.69 4.81 13.78
N PHE A 224 -2.66 4.69 12.93
CA PHE A 224 -2.75 4.00 11.65
C PHE A 224 -3.08 2.52 11.83
N VAL A 225 -2.33 1.80 12.68
CA VAL A 225 -2.55 0.37 12.96
C VAL A 225 -3.94 0.15 13.58
N ARG A 226 -4.35 1.01 14.52
CA ARG A 226 -5.69 0.95 15.13
C ARG A 226 -6.80 1.10 14.11
N SER A 227 -6.64 2.01 13.15
CA SER A 227 -7.62 2.20 12.07
C SER A 227 -7.76 0.97 11.17
N LEU A 228 -6.66 0.25 10.91
CA LEU A 228 -6.69 -1.02 10.18
C LEU A 228 -7.34 -2.13 11.01
N ALA A 229 -7.09 -2.15 12.32
CA ALA A 229 -7.58 -3.17 13.23
C ALA A 229 -9.10 -3.15 13.43
N ASN A 230 -9.78 -2.07 13.06
CA ASN A 230 -11.24 -2.00 13.08
C ASN A 230 -11.93 -3.05 12.17
N PHE A 231 -11.22 -3.54 11.14
CA PHE A 231 -11.80 -4.45 10.13
C PHE A 231 -10.94 -5.70 9.89
N SER A 232 -9.84 -5.88 10.62
CA SER A 232 -8.88 -6.93 10.31
C SER A 232 -7.99 -7.27 11.50
N TYR A 233 -7.38 -8.45 11.46
CA TYR A 233 -6.23 -8.72 12.32
C TYR A 233 -4.98 -8.09 11.71
N VAL A 234 -4.27 -7.25 12.45
CA VAL A 234 -3.10 -6.52 11.95
C VAL A 234 -1.81 -7.06 12.57
N LYS A 235 -0.90 -7.54 11.72
CA LYS A 235 0.49 -7.78 12.06
C LYS A 235 1.31 -6.59 11.58
N ALA A 236 1.73 -5.75 12.50
CA ALA A 236 2.68 -4.67 12.22
C ALA A 236 4.10 -5.10 12.56
N ILE A 237 5.07 -4.71 11.75
CA ILE A 237 6.49 -4.97 11.97
C ILE A 237 7.31 -3.73 11.62
N GLY A 238 8.32 -3.42 12.43
CA GLY A 238 9.29 -2.37 12.14
C GLY A 238 10.21 -2.77 10.98
N PHE A 239 10.56 -1.80 10.15
CA PHE A 239 11.49 -2.04 9.03
C PHE A 239 12.87 -2.52 9.54
N LYS A 240 13.36 -1.97 10.66
CA LYS A 240 14.63 -2.40 11.26
C LYS A 240 14.57 -3.85 11.76
N ASP A 241 13.45 -4.23 12.39
CA ASP A 241 13.25 -5.60 12.90
C ASP A 241 13.19 -6.59 11.75
N LEU A 242 12.56 -6.18 10.64
CA LEU A 242 12.52 -6.99 9.41
C LEU A 242 13.92 -7.19 8.82
N VAL A 243 14.71 -6.10 8.71
CA VAL A 243 16.08 -6.14 8.16
C VAL A 243 17.05 -6.91 9.06
N GLY A 244 16.87 -6.83 10.37
CA GLY A 244 17.69 -7.54 11.36
C GLY A 244 17.24 -8.97 11.65
N SER A 245 16.23 -9.49 10.92
CA SER A 245 15.71 -10.84 11.17
C SER A 245 16.45 -11.89 10.37
N ASP A 246 16.92 -12.94 11.04
CA ASP A 246 17.51 -14.13 10.40
C ASP A 246 16.48 -14.97 9.64
N ASN A 247 15.20 -14.78 9.96
CA ASN A 247 14.08 -15.44 9.27
C ASN A 247 12.91 -14.48 9.09
N VAL A 248 12.82 -13.93 7.89
CA VAL A 248 11.78 -12.95 7.53
C VAL A 248 10.36 -13.53 7.61
N PHE A 249 10.16 -14.82 7.34
CA PHE A 249 8.84 -15.44 7.44
C PHE A 249 8.34 -15.49 8.88
N GLN A 250 9.22 -15.79 9.82
CA GLN A 250 8.89 -15.74 11.24
C GLN A 250 8.58 -14.30 11.68
N ALA A 251 9.40 -13.34 11.25
CA ALA A 251 9.19 -11.93 11.56
C ALA A 251 7.83 -11.40 11.08
N ILE A 252 7.42 -11.74 9.86
CA ILE A 252 6.13 -11.34 9.30
C ILE A 252 4.95 -12.20 9.78
N GLY A 253 5.21 -13.28 10.53
CA GLY A 253 4.18 -14.16 11.08
C GLY A 253 3.47 -15.01 10.02
N LEU A 254 4.12 -15.29 8.90
CA LEU A 254 3.64 -16.18 7.86
C LEU A 254 4.55 -17.43 7.80
N PRO A 255 3.99 -18.63 7.64
CA PRO A 255 4.78 -19.84 7.55
C PRO A 255 5.54 -19.88 6.22
N GLY A 256 6.86 -19.98 6.27
CA GLY A 256 7.74 -20.21 5.13
C GLY A 256 8.50 -21.52 5.28
N GLU A 257 8.82 -22.17 4.17
CA GLU A 257 9.57 -23.43 4.18
C GLU A 257 11.07 -23.21 4.38
N LEU A 258 11.59 -22.08 3.91
CA LEU A 258 13.01 -21.73 3.98
C LEU A 258 13.21 -20.47 4.80
N ALA A 259 14.27 -20.45 5.60
CA ALA A 259 14.71 -19.21 6.25
C ALA A 259 15.28 -18.26 5.18
N ILE A 260 14.81 -17.03 5.18
CA ILE A 260 15.32 -15.98 4.30
C ILE A 260 15.87 -14.86 5.18
N ASP A 261 17.17 -14.61 5.06
CA ASP A 261 17.83 -13.45 5.66
C ASP A 261 17.54 -12.21 4.80
N PHE A 262 16.82 -11.26 5.38
CA PHE A 262 16.46 -10.03 4.68
C PHE A 262 17.69 -9.16 4.38
N SER A 263 18.74 -9.20 5.21
CA SER A 263 19.94 -8.38 5.04
C SER A 263 20.75 -8.80 3.80
N ALA A 264 20.62 -10.06 3.39
CA ALA A 264 21.27 -10.60 2.19
C ALA A 264 20.54 -10.24 0.88
N LEU A 265 19.32 -9.67 0.97
CA LEU A 265 18.53 -9.33 -0.22
C LEU A 265 19.00 -8.02 -0.86
N PRO A 266 18.81 -7.86 -2.19
CA PRO A 266 19.21 -6.66 -2.90
C PRO A 266 18.51 -5.40 -2.38
N VAL A 267 19.25 -4.30 -2.22
CA VAL A 267 18.67 -3.00 -1.91
C VAL A 267 18.02 -2.41 -3.16
N GLU A 268 16.69 -2.41 -3.20
CA GLU A 268 15.95 -1.83 -4.32
C GLU A 268 15.32 -0.47 -4.00
N ASN A 269 15.21 0.38 -5.03
CA ASN A 269 14.43 1.63 -5.00
C ASN A 269 14.85 2.67 -3.94
N SER A 270 16.14 2.80 -3.64
CA SER A 270 16.61 3.93 -2.83
C SER A 270 16.54 5.23 -3.63
N LEU A 271 15.49 6.03 -3.48
CA LEU A 271 15.43 7.37 -4.09
C LEU A 271 16.26 8.36 -3.29
N ARG A 272 17.22 8.99 -3.98
CA ARG A 272 18.01 10.12 -3.47
C ARG A 272 17.86 11.28 -4.43
N ILE A 273 17.69 12.49 -3.91
CA ILE A 273 17.73 13.70 -4.73
C ILE A 273 19.21 14.04 -4.93
N PRO A 274 19.71 14.12 -6.18
CA PRO A 274 21.11 14.45 -6.44
C PRO A 274 21.47 15.79 -5.83
N GLY A 275 22.64 15.86 -5.19
CA GLY A 275 23.17 17.09 -4.58
C GLY A 275 22.47 17.51 -3.29
N VAL A 276 21.54 16.73 -2.75
CA VAL A 276 20.85 17.05 -1.50
C VAL A 276 21.29 16.08 -0.39
N ASP A 277 21.77 16.66 0.71
CA ASP A 277 22.11 15.89 1.90
C ASP A 277 20.86 15.35 2.60
N HIS A 278 20.86 14.06 2.86
CA HIS A 278 19.75 13.37 3.50
C HIS A 278 19.55 13.76 4.97
N ALA A 279 20.61 14.09 5.69
CA ALA A 279 20.51 14.54 7.08
C ALA A 279 19.84 15.92 7.13
N SER A 280 20.21 16.82 6.20
CA SER A 280 19.56 18.12 6.04
C SER A 280 18.08 17.99 5.74
N LEU A 281 17.68 17.09 4.82
CA LEU A 281 16.26 16.81 4.54
C LEU A 281 15.49 16.36 5.79
N CYS A 282 16.08 15.48 6.58
CA CYS A 282 15.44 15.01 7.82
C CYS A 282 15.30 16.15 8.84
N LYS A 283 16.30 17.04 8.93
CA LYS A 283 16.26 18.23 9.79
C LYS A 283 15.14 19.19 9.37
N ASP A 284 15.01 19.47 8.08
CA ASP A 284 13.96 20.34 7.54
C ASP A 284 12.57 19.78 7.82
N ILE A 285 12.36 18.47 7.58
CA ILE A 285 11.11 17.76 7.86
C ILE A 285 10.80 17.87 9.36
N LYS A 286 11.75 17.56 10.23
CA LYS A 286 11.58 17.65 11.69
C LYS A 286 11.21 19.07 12.13
N SER A 287 11.92 20.08 11.61
CA SER A 287 11.64 21.48 11.93
C SER A 287 10.23 21.90 11.49
N ALA A 288 9.77 21.46 10.32
CA ALA A 288 8.42 21.74 9.85
C ALA A 288 7.36 21.05 10.72
N LEU A 289 7.59 19.80 11.15
CA LEU A 289 6.69 19.07 12.05
C LEU A 289 6.58 19.75 13.42
N ILE A 290 7.69 20.23 13.98
CA ILE A 290 7.72 20.98 15.25
C ILE A 290 6.87 22.26 15.10
N ARG A 291 7.12 23.05 14.06
CA ARG A 291 6.38 24.28 13.78
C ARG A 291 4.87 24.07 13.64
N ASN A 292 4.45 22.94 13.10
CA ASN A 292 3.04 22.60 12.90
C ASN A 292 2.45 21.77 14.05
N HIS A 293 3.16 21.60 15.17
CA HIS A 293 2.73 20.85 16.37
C HIS A 293 2.41 19.35 16.13
N TYR A 294 3.04 18.74 15.11
CA TYR A 294 2.88 17.30 14.82
C TYR A 294 4.04 16.44 15.31
N TYR A 295 5.17 17.03 15.63
CA TYR A 295 6.37 16.25 16.00
C TYR A 295 6.15 15.40 17.25
N ASP A 296 5.66 16.00 18.33
CA ASP A 296 5.44 15.30 19.60
C ASP A 296 4.35 14.23 19.46
N LYS A 297 3.30 14.51 18.68
CA LYS A 297 2.25 13.55 18.38
C LYS A 297 2.80 12.34 17.63
N ILE A 298 3.62 12.54 16.59
CA ILE A 298 4.25 11.45 15.84
C ILE A 298 5.21 10.66 16.75
N ALA A 299 5.98 11.34 17.59
CA ALA A 299 6.92 10.69 18.52
C ALA A 299 6.17 9.83 19.56
N ALA A 300 5.05 10.31 20.09
CA ALA A 300 4.20 9.58 21.03
C ALA A 300 3.51 8.35 20.41
N GLU A 301 3.23 8.39 19.12
CA GLU A 301 2.55 7.31 18.37
C GLU A 301 3.52 6.34 17.67
N LYS A 302 4.83 6.56 17.78
CA LYS A 302 5.84 5.70 17.17
C LYS A 302 5.85 4.32 17.84
N MET A 303 5.67 3.26 17.05
CA MET A 303 5.64 1.87 17.53
C MET A 303 7.00 1.18 17.44
N TYR A 304 7.88 1.61 16.52
CA TYR A 304 9.17 0.98 16.22
C TYR A 304 10.25 2.05 16.05
N GLU A 305 11.44 1.76 16.55
CA GLU A 305 12.60 2.65 16.44
C GLU A 305 13.43 2.48 15.16
#